data_7fd6cf405be0a98c593efa8be7abd6fa
#
_entry.id   7fd6cf405be0a98c593efa8be7abd6fa
#
_cell.length_a   1.000
_cell.length_b   1.000
_cell.length_c   1.000
_cell.angle_alpha   90.00
_cell.angle_beta   90.00
_cell.angle_gamma   90.00
#
_symmetry.space_group_name_H-M   'P 1'
#
loop_
_entity.id
_entity.type
_entity.pdbx_description
1 polymer ?
#
loop_
_entity_poly.entity_id
_entity_poly.type
_entity_poly.pdbx_seq_one_letter_code
_entity_poly.pdbx_strand_id
1 'polypeptide(L)'
;PAILSSAGIPFDQVFMATIISAAIGCLIMGLFANYPIGIAPGMGLNAYFASVVATHGLSYQIVLGTVFIAGLLFILLSVSNLRQKLITAIPSTLKYAIGSGIGLFIAFVGLKNSGIIVANESNLIGLGNLTDPVVLLTFFGLFITLILMIRKVQGALFFGMAITAVVGYFCNMLDFNGVASLPPAPVFFDIDLAGVFTHGLYAVVFSFVLVTMFDTTGTMVAVSEQAGLAKDGHFPRAKRAFL
;
A
#
# COMPACT_ATOMS: atom_id res chain seq x y z
N PRO A 1 -0.55 8.38 2.09
CA PRO A 1 -1.32 9.34 2.88
C PRO A 1 -2.70 9.62 2.31
N ALA A 2 -2.83 9.96 1.01
CA ALA A 2 -4.10 10.35 0.39
C ALA A 2 -5.26 9.35 0.61
N ILE A 3 -5.01 8.04 0.53
CA ILE A 3 -6.02 7.01 0.74
C ILE A 3 -6.55 7.02 2.18
N LEU A 4 -5.67 7.15 3.17
CA LEU A 4 -6.09 7.19 4.57
C LEU A 4 -6.71 8.52 4.95
N SER A 5 -6.30 9.62 4.31
CA SER A 5 -6.94 10.92 4.50
C SER A 5 -8.38 10.95 4.00
N SER A 6 -8.73 10.16 2.97
CA SER A 6 -10.12 10.01 2.54
C SER A 6 -11.01 9.31 3.58
N ALA A 7 -10.42 8.62 4.55
CA ALA A 7 -11.11 8.04 5.70
C ALA A 7 -11.22 8.99 6.91
N GLY A 8 -10.84 10.26 6.76
CA GLY A 8 -10.97 11.29 7.79
C GLY A 8 -9.75 11.49 8.68
N ILE A 9 -8.62 10.82 8.41
CA ILE A 9 -7.39 11.05 9.16
C ILE A 9 -6.69 12.31 8.58
N PRO A 10 -6.22 13.26 9.41
CA PRO A 10 -5.48 14.41 8.93
C PRO A 10 -4.24 14.00 8.10
N PHE A 11 -4.05 14.63 6.94
CA PHE A 11 -2.98 14.26 5.99
C PHE A 11 -1.59 14.25 6.63
N ASP A 12 -1.29 15.29 7.43
CA ASP A 12 0.02 15.44 8.08
C ASP A 12 0.34 14.29 9.05
N GLN A 13 -0.68 13.81 9.79
CA GLN A 13 -0.52 12.66 10.70
C GLN A 13 -0.22 11.38 9.92
N VAL A 14 -0.99 11.13 8.84
CA VAL A 14 -0.76 9.96 7.98
C VAL A 14 0.60 10.04 7.30
N PHE A 15 1.00 11.23 6.86
CA PHE A 15 2.29 11.45 6.21
C PHE A 15 3.44 11.09 7.14
N MET A 16 3.43 11.60 8.38
CA MET A 16 4.46 11.28 9.37
C MET A 16 4.44 9.81 9.78
N ALA A 17 3.25 9.23 10.02
CA ALA A 17 3.13 7.81 10.35
C ALA A 17 3.68 6.93 9.22
N THR A 18 3.44 7.29 7.96
CA THR A 18 3.96 6.57 6.78
C THR A 18 5.48 6.60 6.72
N ILE A 19 6.10 7.77 6.93
CA ILE A 19 7.56 7.93 6.92
C ILE A 19 8.20 7.13 8.06
N ILE A 20 7.70 7.29 9.27
CA ILE A 20 8.26 6.63 10.47
C ILE A 20 8.13 5.10 10.33
N SER A 21 6.96 4.60 9.95
CA SER A 21 6.74 3.15 9.79
C SER A 21 7.59 2.55 8.67
N ALA A 22 7.72 3.25 7.54
CA ALA A 22 8.59 2.82 6.45
C ALA A 22 10.07 2.81 6.86
N ALA A 23 10.54 3.84 7.55
CA ALA A 23 11.92 3.92 8.04
C ALA A 23 12.23 2.79 9.02
N ILE A 24 11.36 2.56 10.01
CA ILE A 24 11.51 1.46 10.97
C ILE A 24 11.47 0.09 10.26
N GLY A 25 10.51 -0.11 9.36
CA GLY A 25 10.40 -1.34 8.59
C GLY A 25 11.64 -1.64 7.74
N CYS A 26 12.16 -0.64 7.04
CA CYS A 26 13.39 -0.76 6.25
C CYS A 26 14.62 -1.05 7.12
N LEU A 27 14.74 -0.39 8.28
CA LEU A 27 15.83 -0.66 9.22
C LEU A 27 15.78 -2.09 9.77
N ILE A 28 14.60 -2.56 10.17
CA ILE A 28 14.43 -3.93 10.64
C ILE A 28 14.74 -4.92 9.51
N MET A 29 14.23 -4.70 8.30
CA MET A 29 14.51 -5.58 7.15
C MET A 29 15.99 -5.60 6.79
N GLY A 30 16.66 -4.45 6.79
CA GLY A 30 18.08 -4.36 6.49
C GLY A 30 18.99 -4.97 7.57
N LEU A 31 18.75 -4.62 8.83
CA LEU A 31 19.64 -4.98 9.94
C LEU A 31 19.38 -6.40 10.48
N PHE A 32 18.11 -6.78 10.67
CA PHE A 32 17.76 -8.08 11.27
C PHE A 32 17.58 -9.19 10.22
N ALA A 33 16.87 -8.91 9.14
CA ALA A 33 16.67 -9.89 8.08
C ALA A 33 17.85 -9.96 7.10
N ASN A 34 18.65 -8.88 7.01
CA ASN A 34 19.74 -8.72 6.04
C ASN A 34 19.23 -8.94 4.59
N TYR A 35 18.09 -8.31 4.28
CA TYR A 35 17.49 -8.31 2.95
C TYR A 35 17.48 -6.89 2.38
N PRO A 36 17.95 -6.65 1.15
CA PRO A 36 17.95 -5.35 0.51
C PRO A 36 16.59 -5.04 -0.12
N ILE A 37 15.53 -5.13 0.69
CA ILE A 37 14.15 -4.89 0.26
C ILE A 37 13.60 -3.72 1.06
N GLY A 38 13.12 -2.68 0.36
CA GLY A 38 12.42 -1.56 0.97
C GLY A 38 11.02 -1.97 1.44
N ILE A 39 10.67 -1.55 2.64
CA ILE A 39 9.35 -1.78 3.23
C ILE A 39 8.58 -0.45 3.26
N ALA A 40 7.34 -0.47 2.84
CA ALA A 40 6.42 0.65 2.94
C ALA A 40 5.00 0.15 3.27
N PRO A 41 4.14 1.00 3.86
CA PRO A 41 2.74 0.65 4.10
C PRO A 41 2.03 0.22 2.82
N GLY A 42 1.33 -0.92 2.88
CA GLY A 42 0.63 -1.51 1.74
C GLY A 42 -0.60 -0.69 1.34
N MET A 43 -0.70 -0.31 0.06
CA MET A 43 -1.85 0.46 -0.44
C MET A 43 -3.15 -0.33 -0.37
N GLY A 44 -3.11 -1.67 -0.54
CA GLY A 44 -4.27 -2.53 -0.42
C GLY A 44 -4.91 -2.50 0.97
N LEU A 45 -4.09 -2.57 2.01
CA LEU A 45 -4.53 -2.43 3.40
C LEU A 45 -5.11 -1.05 3.69
N ASN A 46 -4.49 0.00 3.16
CA ASN A 46 -4.98 1.37 3.33
C ASN A 46 -6.34 1.57 2.68
N ALA A 47 -6.57 1.01 1.49
CA ALA A 47 -7.86 1.10 0.82
C ALA A 47 -8.93 0.24 1.51
N TYR A 48 -8.56 -0.94 2.01
CA TYR A 48 -9.46 -1.76 2.83
C TYR A 48 -9.85 -1.03 4.11
N PHE A 49 -8.89 -0.36 4.79
CA PHE A 49 -9.15 0.51 5.93
C PHE A 49 -10.18 1.59 5.61
N ALA A 50 -9.95 2.36 4.55
CA ALA A 50 -10.85 3.42 4.12
C ALA A 50 -12.25 2.89 3.78
N SER A 51 -12.33 1.71 3.17
CA SER A 51 -13.59 1.02 2.88
C SER A 51 -14.33 0.63 4.15
N VAL A 52 -13.64 0.11 5.17
CA VAL A 52 -14.25 -0.27 6.46
C VAL A 52 -14.81 0.95 7.17
N VAL A 53 -14.05 2.06 7.23
CA VAL A 53 -14.53 3.33 7.80
C VAL A 53 -15.81 3.80 7.10
N ALA A 54 -15.79 3.83 5.76
CA ALA A 54 -16.94 4.30 4.97
C ALA A 54 -18.16 3.38 5.09
N THR A 55 -17.96 2.05 5.07
CA THR A 55 -19.07 1.10 5.05
C THR A 55 -19.75 0.98 6.41
N HIS A 56 -19.01 1.04 7.49
CA HIS A 56 -19.55 0.89 8.85
C HIS A 56 -19.89 2.25 9.50
N GLY A 57 -19.53 3.38 8.88
CA GLY A 57 -19.76 4.72 9.45
C GLY A 57 -19.02 4.93 10.78
N LEU A 58 -17.92 4.22 11.00
CA LEU A 58 -17.15 4.26 12.25
C LEU A 58 -16.09 5.35 12.20
N SER A 59 -15.69 5.83 13.37
CA SER A 59 -14.53 6.71 13.46
C SER A 59 -13.24 5.98 13.04
N TYR A 60 -12.31 6.71 12.46
CA TYR A 60 -11.03 6.12 12.05
C TYR A 60 -10.24 5.57 13.25
N GLN A 61 -10.39 6.12 14.45
CA GLN A 61 -9.74 5.66 15.68
C GLN A 61 -10.15 4.23 16.04
N ILE A 62 -11.43 3.89 15.89
CA ILE A 62 -11.92 2.52 16.14
C ILE A 62 -11.32 1.56 15.11
N VAL A 63 -11.32 1.94 13.83
CA VAL A 63 -10.76 1.08 12.78
C VAL A 63 -9.24 0.97 12.90
N LEU A 64 -8.52 2.02 13.35
CA LEU A 64 -7.10 1.92 13.72
C LEU A 64 -6.89 0.94 14.89
N GLY A 65 -7.81 0.90 15.85
CA GLY A 65 -7.83 -0.11 16.91
C GLY A 65 -7.90 -1.53 16.36
N THR A 66 -8.74 -1.78 15.33
CA THR A 66 -8.81 -3.11 14.67
C THR A 66 -7.50 -3.48 13.98
N VAL A 67 -6.86 -2.51 13.31
CA VAL A 67 -5.56 -2.72 12.65
C VAL A 67 -4.46 -3.00 13.67
N PHE A 68 -4.47 -2.29 14.80
CA PHE A 68 -3.51 -2.52 15.88
C PHE A 68 -3.63 -3.93 16.45
N ILE A 69 -4.86 -4.37 16.78
CA ILE A 69 -5.10 -5.75 17.27
C ILE A 69 -4.69 -6.78 16.21
N ALA A 70 -5.06 -6.54 14.94
CA ALA A 70 -4.66 -7.41 13.84
C ALA A 70 -3.13 -7.49 13.69
N GLY A 71 -2.41 -6.39 13.87
CA GLY A 71 -0.95 -6.36 13.88
C GLY A 71 -0.35 -7.20 15.01
N LEU A 72 -0.88 -7.11 16.23
CA LEU A 72 -0.45 -7.95 17.35
C LEU A 72 -0.68 -9.44 17.08
N LEU A 73 -1.87 -9.79 16.58
CA LEU A 73 -2.19 -11.17 16.18
C LEU A 73 -1.26 -11.65 15.06
N PHE A 74 -0.96 -10.79 14.10
CA PHE A 74 -0.02 -11.11 13.02
C PHE A 74 1.39 -11.39 13.53
N ILE A 75 1.90 -10.63 14.50
CA ILE A 75 3.19 -10.88 15.14
C ILE A 75 3.17 -12.24 15.84
N LEU A 76 2.12 -12.55 16.61
CA LEU A 76 1.97 -13.84 17.28
C LEU A 76 1.96 -15.02 16.28
N LEU A 77 1.24 -14.85 15.15
CA LEU A 77 1.23 -15.84 14.07
C LEU A 77 2.61 -15.97 13.38
N SER A 78 3.35 -14.87 13.25
CA SER A 78 4.67 -14.87 12.63
C SER A 78 5.73 -15.55 13.48
N VAL A 79 5.68 -15.39 14.80
CA VAL A 79 6.56 -16.09 15.75
C VAL A 79 6.24 -17.60 15.79
N SER A 80 4.99 -17.96 15.63
CA SER A 80 4.58 -19.37 15.53
C SER A 80 4.91 -19.91 14.13
N ASN A 81 5.24 -21.22 14.05
CA ASN A 81 5.47 -21.88 12.76
C ASN A 81 4.17 -22.00 11.91
N LEU A 82 3.06 -21.48 12.40
CA LEU A 82 1.75 -21.55 11.75
C LEU A 82 1.73 -20.75 10.45
N ARG A 83 2.33 -19.56 10.43
CA ARG A 83 2.46 -18.72 9.22
C ARG A 83 3.19 -19.48 8.10
N GLN A 84 4.31 -20.13 8.41
CA GLN A 84 5.06 -20.89 7.40
C GLN A 84 4.24 -22.06 6.84
N LYS A 85 3.49 -22.76 7.68
CA LYS A 85 2.57 -23.83 7.24
C LYS A 85 1.46 -23.28 6.35
N LEU A 86 0.89 -22.11 6.69
CA LEU A 86 -0.14 -21.46 5.87
C LEU A 86 0.40 -21.04 4.50
N ILE A 87 1.60 -20.43 4.45
CA ILE A 87 2.26 -20.02 3.20
C ILE A 87 2.56 -21.23 2.29
N THR A 88 3.01 -22.33 2.86
CA THR A 88 3.30 -23.55 2.09
C THR A 88 2.03 -24.29 1.66
N ALA A 89 0.93 -24.14 2.37
CA ALA A 89 -0.36 -24.70 1.99
C ALA A 89 -1.04 -23.96 0.83
N ILE A 90 -0.61 -22.71 0.52
CA ILE A 90 -1.17 -21.92 -0.58
C ILE A 90 -0.62 -22.45 -1.91
N PRO A 91 -1.46 -22.90 -2.85
CA PRO A 91 -1.03 -23.29 -4.20
C PRO A 91 -0.33 -22.17 -4.94
N SER A 92 0.63 -22.50 -5.79
CA SER A 92 1.38 -21.51 -6.59
C SER A 92 0.45 -20.64 -7.46
N THR A 93 -0.58 -21.25 -8.05
CA THR A 93 -1.60 -20.52 -8.82
C THR A 93 -2.29 -19.41 -8.03
N LEU A 94 -2.59 -19.67 -6.75
CA LEU A 94 -3.21 -18.66 -5.90
C LEU A 94 -2.24 -17.53 -5.56
N LYS A 95 -0.94 -17.83 -5.37
CA LYS A 95 0.10 -16.80 -5.16
C LYS A 95 0.20 -15.85 -6.36
N TYR A 96 0.19 -16.38 -7.58
CA TYR A 96 0.19 -15.55 -8.80
C TYR A 96 -1.10 -14.76 -8.96
N ALA A 97 -2.26 -15.35 -8.64
CA ALA A 97 -3.55 -14.66 -8.66
C ALA A 97 -3.58 -13.48 -7.68
N ILE A 98 -3.03 -13.64 -6.47
CA ILE A 98 -2.91 -12.55 -5.48
C ILE A 98 -2.05 -11.42 -6.04
N GLY A 99 -0.86 -11.72 -6.59
CA GLY A 99 0.01 -10.71 -7.19
C GLY A 99 -0.67 -9.95 -8.35
N SER A 100 -1.36 -10.66 -9.23
CA SER A 100 -2.14 -10.05 -10.31
C SER A 100 -3.28 -9.18 -9.80
N GLY A 101 -4.00 -9.66 -8.77
CA GLY A 101 -5.08 -8.90 -8.13
C GLY A 101 -4.60 -7.61 -7.48
N ILE A 102 -3.45 -7.65 -6.78
CA ILE A 102 -2.82 -6.46 -6.22
C ILE A 102 -2.44 -5.47 -7.32
N GLY A 103 -1.84 -5.95 -8.42
CA GLY A 103 -1.48 -5.10 -9.55
C GLY A 103 -2.69 -4.40 -10.18
N LEU A 104 -3.77 -5.14 -10.43
CA LEU A 104 -5.03 -4.59 -10.95
C LEU A 104 -5.66 -3.59 -9.97
N PHE A 105 -5.61 -3.87 -8.66
CA PHE A 105 -6.11 -2.96 -7.65
C PHE A 105 -5.33 -1.64 -7.63
N ILE A 106 -3.99 -1.69 -7.68
CA ILE A 106 -3.14 -0.49 -7.74
C ILE A 106 -3.45 0.32 -9.01
N ALA A 107 -3.60 -0.35 -10.15
CA ALA A 107 -4.00 0.30 -11.41
C ALA A 107 -5.35 1.00 -11.27
N PHE A 108 -6.36 0.32 -10.69
CA PHE A 108 -7.68 0.90 -10.44
C PHE A 108 -7.61 2.14 -9.53
N VAL A 109 -6.85 2.07 -8.43
CA VAL A 109 -6.66 3.22 -7.53
C VAL A 109 -5.98 4.39 -8.26
N GLY A 110 -4.99 4.10 -9.10
CA GLY A 110 -4.34 5.11 -9.95
C GLY A 110 -5.32 5.80 -10.91
N LEU A 111 -6.14 5.01 -11.61
CA LEU A 111 -7.17 5.52 -12.53
C LEU A 111 -8.27 6.33 -11.81
N LYS A 112 -8.63 5.94 -10.59
CA LYS A 112 -9.58 6.68 -9.76
C LYS A 112 -8.98 8.01 -9.29
N ASN A 113 -7.75 8.00 -8.78
CA ASN A 113 -7.10 9.21 -8.26
C ASN A 113 -6.79 10.23 -9.37
N SER A 114 -6.57 9.76 -10.60
CA SER A 114 -6.36 10.64 -11.76
C SER A 114 -7.66 11.21 -12.34
N GLY A 115 -8.83 10.75 -11.89
CA GLY A 115 -10.12 11.17 -12.43
C GLY A 115 -10.52 10.49 -13.75
N ILE A 116 -9.75 9.50 -14.21
CA ILE A 116 -10.14 8.70 -15.40
C ILE A 116 -11.36 7.83 -15.06
N ILE A 117 -11.40 7.26 -13.86
CA ILE A 117 -12.54 6.55 -13.33
C ILE A 117 -13.18 7.39 -12.22
N VAL A 118 -14.49 7.62 -12.33
CA VAL A 118 -15.28 8.37 -11.37
C VAL A 118 -16.46 7.51 -10.85
N ALA A 119 -17.02 7.89 -9.71
CA ALA A 119 -18.23 7.27 -9.20
C ALA A 119 -19.42 7.59 -10.12
N ASN A 120 -20.27 6.60 -10.37
CA ASN A 120 -21.49 6.73 -11.14
C ASN A 120 -22.62 6.04 -10.38
N GLU A 121 -23.74 6.74 -10.18
CA GLU A 121 -24.88 6.24 -9.39
C GLU A 121 -25.52 4.99 -10.02
N SER A 122 -25.53 4.88 -11.35
CA SER A 122 -26.18 3.78 -12.05
C SER A 122 -25.31 2.52 -12.15
N ASN A 123 -24.00 2.70 -12.38
CA ASN A 123 -23.08 1.60 -12.71
C ASN A 123 -21.92 1.48 -11.70
N LEU A 124 -21.98 2.16 -10.56
CA LEU A 124 -20.93 2.26 -9.53
C LEU A 124 -19.66 2.98 -10.01
N ILE A 125 -19.24 2.75 -11.24
CA ILE A 125 -18.09 3.37 -11.88
C ILE A 125 -18.45 3.89 -13.27
N GLY A 126 -17.90 5.03 -13.63
CA GLY A 126 -18.06 5.67 -14.94
C GLY A 126 -16.74 6.24 -15.44
N LEU A 127 -16.72 6.62 -16.71
CA LEU A 127 -15.61 7.32 -17.30
C LEU A 127 -15.68 8.80 -16.92
N GLY A 128 -14.58 9.36 -16.43
CA GLY A 128 -14.46 10.77 -16.11
C GLY A 128 -14.29 11.64 -17.35
N ASN A 129 -14.03 12.91 -17.11
CA ASN A 129 -13.77 13.85 -18.20
C ASN A 129 -12.35 13.66 -18.74
N LEU A 130 -12.23 13.06 -19.92
CA LEU A 130 -10.94 12.78 -20.55
C LEU A 130 -10.20 14.04 -21.07
N THR A 131 -10.86 15.20 -21.11
CA THR A 131 -10.25 16.46 -21.49
C THR A 131 -9.69 17.23 -20.30
N ASP A 132 -9.86 16.71 -19.09
CA ASP A 132 -9.30 17.29 -17.87
C ASP A 132 -7.77 17.30 -17.95
N PRO A 133 -7.10 18.44 -17.66
CA PRO A 133 -5.65 18.53 -17.68
C PRO A 133 -4.94 17.46 -16.82
N VAL A 134 -5.50 17.10 -15.66
CA VAL A 134 -4.94 16.07 -14.78
C VAL A 134 -4.99 14.68 -15.44
N VAL A 135 -6.10 14.38 -16.12
CA VAL A 135 -6.26 13.15 -16.88
C VAL A 135 -5.27 13.07 -18.05
N LEU A 136 -5.14 14.18 -18.80
CA LEU A 136 -4.18 14.25 -19.90
C LEU A 136 -2.73 14.10 -19.44
N LEU A 137 -2.37 14.74 -18.33
CA LEU A 137 -1.05 14.58 -17.70
C LEU A 137 -0.80 13.15 -17.25
N THR A 138 -1.83 12.46 -16.73
CA THR A 138 -1.74 11.06 -16.33
C THR A 138 -1.48 10.16 -17.53
N PHE A 139 -2.20 10.34 -18.65
CA PHE A 139 -1.94 9.59 -19.87
C PHE A 139 -0.53 9.84 -20.40
N PHE A 140 -0.08 11.10 -20.42
CA PHE A 140 1.26 11.45 -20.82
C PHE A 140 2.31 10.73 -19.96
N GLY A 141 2.18 10.79 -18.62
CA GLY A 141 3.08 10.12 -17.70
C GLY A 141 3.09 8.60 -17.86
N LEU A 142 1.92 7.99 -18.08
CA LEU A 142 1.79 6.57 -18.35
C LEU A 142 2.52 6.17 -19.64
N PHE A 143 2.31 6.91 -20.73
CA PHE A 143 2.98 6.66 -22.02
C PHE A 143 4.50 6.77 -21.92
N ILE A 144 5.02 7.82 -21.27
CA ILE A 144 6.46 7.97 -21.07
C ILE A 144 7.02 6.83 -20.25
N THR A 145 6.36 6.48 -19.16
CA THR A 145 6.80 5.37 -18.31
C THR A 145 6.83 4.05 -19.08
N LEU A 146 5.81 3.75 -19.87
CA LEU A 146 5.76 2.56 -20.72
C LEU A 146 6.88 2.54 -21.77
N ILE A 147 7.17 3.67 -22.42
CA ILE A 147 8.27 3.78 -23.37
C ILE A 147 9.60 3.49 -22.69
N LEU A 148 9.84 4.07 -21.51
CA LEU A 148 11.07 3.83 -20.75
C LEU A 148 11.20 2.35 -20.31
N MET A 149 10.08 1.72 -19.93
CA MET A 149 10.06 0.29 -19.60
C MET A 149 10.36 -0.60 -20.80
N ILE A 150 9.76 -0.32 -21.96
CA ILE A 150 10.04 -1.04 -23.22
C ILE A 150 11.52 -0.89 -23.62
N ARG A 151 12.08 0.30 -23.42
CA ARG A 151 13.52 0.57 -23.62
C ARG A 151 14.41 -0.06 -22.57
N LYS A 152 13.85 -0.79 -21.59
CA LYS A 152 14.59 -1.45 -20.47
C LYS A 152 15.48 -0.47 -19.67
N VAL A 153 15.05 0.79 -19.55
CA VAL A 153 15.75 1.79 -18.75
C VAL A 153 15.63 1.40 -17.27
N GLN A 154 16.76 1.26 -16.57
CA GLN A 154 16.75 1.02 -15.14
C GLN A 154 16.15 2.23 -14.41
N GLY A 155 15.16 2.00 -13.54
CA GLY A 155 14.43 3.08 -12.87
C GLY A 155 13.37 3.78 -13.73
N ALA A 156 12.88 3.14 -14.80
CA ALA A 156 11.87 3.69 -15.70
C ALA A 156 10.66 4.32 -14.99
N LEU A 157 10.18 3.68 -13.91
CA LEU A 157 9.08 4.21 -13.09
C LEU A 157 9.47 5.54 -12.43
N PHE A 158 10.66 5.61 -11.84
CA PHE A 158 11.15 6.83 -11.20
C PHE A 158 11.31 7.97 -12.19
N PHE A 159 11.96 7.73 -13.35
CA PHE A 159 12.10 8.73 -14.39
C PHE A 159 10.76 9.15 -14.99
N GLY A 160 9.82 8.22 -15.17
CA GLY A 160 8.47 8.52 -15.61
C GLY A 160 7.74 9.48 -14.65
N MET A 161 7.80 9.20 -13.35
CA MET A 161 7.24 10.09 -12.33
C MET A 161 7.91 11.46 -12.32
N ALA A 162 9.25 11.51 -12.37
CA ALA A 162 10.00 12.76 -12.38
C ALA A 162 9.64 13.64 -13.59
N ILE A 163 9.61 13.06 -14.79
CA ILE A 163 9.23 13.77 -16.02
C ILE A 163 7.79 14.27 -15.92
N THR A 164 6.87 13.45 -15.45
CA THR A 164 5.46 13.84 -15.28
C THR A 164 5.31 14.99 -14.28
N ALA A 165 6.05 14.95 -13.17
CA ALA A 165 6.05 16.01 -12.17
C ALA A 165 6.61 17.34 -12.76
N VAL A 166 7.70 17.27 -13.52
CA VAL A 166 8.28 18.46 -14.19
C VAL A 166 7.28 19.06 -15.17
N VAL A 167 6.65 18.24 -16.01
CA VAL A 167 5.62 18.73 -16.95
C VAL A 167 4.42 19.32 -16.20
N GLY A 168 3.94 18.65 -15.15
CA GLY A 168 2.85 19.17 -14.32
C GLY A 168 3.18 20.51 -13.67
N TYR A 169 4.43 20.72 -13.25
CA TYR A 169 4.91 22.00 -12.73
C TYR A 169 4.87 23.11 -13.80
N PHE A 170 5.39 22.86 -15.01
CA PHE A 170 5.34 23.82 -16.11
C PHE A 170 3.91 24.14 -16.59
N CYS A 171 2.99 23.19 -16.42
CA CYS A 171 1.57 23.39 -16.71
C CYS A 171 0.80 24.10 -15.57
N ASN A 172 1.48 24.58 -14.52
CA ASN A 172 0.88 25.18 -13.32
C ASN A 172 -0.16 24.26 -12.63
N MET A 173 0.06 22.95 -12.70
CA MET A 173 -0.79 21.94 -12.05
C MET A 173 -0.24 21.50 -10.69
N LEU A 174 0.99 21.90 -10.36
CA LEU A 174 1.69 21.58 -9.12
C LEU A 174 2.21 22.86 -8.49
N ASP A 175 1.80 23.11 -7.25
CA ASP A 175 2.37 24.17 -6.43
C ASP A 175 3.66 23.65 -5.76
N PHE A 176 4.78 24.29 -6.11
CA PHE A 176 6.06 23.94 -5.52
C PHE A 176 6.39 24.88 -4.35
N ASN A 177 6.15 24.39 -3.13
CA ASN A 177 6.36 25.16 -1.90
C ASN A 177 7.76 25.00 -1.27
N GLY A 178 8.76 24.60 -2.09
CA GLY A 178 10.15 24.44 -1.66
C GLY A 178 10.60 22.98 -1.56
N VAL A 179 11.91 22.79 -1.43
CA VAL A 179 12.57 21.47 -1.41
C VAL A 179 12.51 20.83 -0.02
N ALA A 180 12.39 21.64 1.03
CA ALA A 180 12.38 21.18 2.41
C ALA A 180 11.39 21.98 3.24
N SER A 181 10.62 21.27 4.04
CA SER A 181 9.75 21.83 5.07
C SER A 181 10.01 21.13 6.40
N LEU A 182 9.69 21.79 7.50
CA LEU A 182 9.72 21.13 8.81
C LEU A 182 8.68 20.02 8.82
N PRO A 183 9.05 18.80 9.26
CA PRO A 183 8.10 17.71 9.34
C PRO A 183 7.01 18.05 10.36
N PRO A 184 5.73 17.74 10.07
CA PRO A 184 4.65 17.92 11.03
C PRO A 184 4.87 17.04 12.26
N ALA A 185 4.27 17.43 13.39
CA ALA A 185 4.41 16.67 14.63
C ALA A 185 3.74 15.28 14.48
N PRO A 186 4.45 14.20 14.85
CA PRO A 186 3.86 12.87 14.82
C PRO A 186 2.81 12.72 15.95
N VAL A 187 1.71 12.06 15.62
CA VAL A 187 0.68 11.66 16.59
C VAL A 187 0.80 10.16 16.81
N PHE A 188 0.85 9.76 18.08
CA PHE A 188 0.96 8.37 18.48
C PHE A 188 -0.27 7.95 19.27
N PHE A 189 -0.71 6.71 19.09
CA PHE A 189 -1.78 6.07 19.87
C PHE A 189 -3.15 6.77 19.81
N ASP A 190 -3.47 7.44 18.69
CA ASP A 190 -4.84 7.94 18.43
C ASP A 190 -5.74 6.77 17.98
N ILE A 191 -5.96 5.82 18.90
CA ILE A 191 -6.70 4.58 18.68
C ILE A 191 -7.75 4.40 19.77
N ASP A 192 -8.92 3.88 19.39
CA ASP A 192 -9.98 3.47 20.30
C ASP A 192 -10.12 1.94 20.33
N LEU A 193 -9.45 1.31 21.29
CA LEU A 193 -9.54 -0.14 21.48
C LEU A 193 -10.89 -0.57 22.07
N ALA A 194 -11.49 0.25 22.93
CA ALA A 194 -12.77 -0.08 23.54
C ALA A 194 -13.88 -0.14 22.49
N GLY A 195 -13.85 0.78 21.51
CA GLY A 195 -14.77 0.79 20.38
C GLY A 195 -14.74 -0.49 19.54
N VAL A 196 -13.59 -1.15 19.41
CA VAL A 196 -13.46 -2.42 18.67
C VAL A 196 -14.32 -3.52 19.31
N PHE A 197 -14.28 -3.62 20.62
CA PHE A 197 -15.03 -4.65 21.37
C PHE A 197 -16.51 -4.31 21.46
N THR A 198 -16.87 -3.04 21.66
CA THR A 198 -18.27 -2.60 21.77
C THR A 198 -19.03 -2.74 20.44
N HIS A 199 -18.37 -2.55 19.32
CA HIS A 199 -18.97 -2.74 17.98
C HIS A 199 -18.81 -4.17 17.42
N GLY A 200 -18.18 -5.09 18.17
CA GLY A 200 -18.05 -6.49 17.76
C GLY A 200 -17.24 -6.69 16.48
N LEU A 201 -16.20 -5.89 16.24
CA LEU A 201 -15.44 -5.88 14.99
C LEU A 201 -14.45 -7.05 14.83
N TYR A 202 -14.72 -8.18 15.44
CA TYR A 202 -13.84 -9.37 15.39
C TYR A 202 -13.61 -9.90 13.97
N ALA A 203 -14.67 -9.90 13.15
CA ALA A 203 -14.57 -10.29 11.75
C ALA A 203 -13.67 -9.35 10.94
N VAL A 204 -13.73 -8.05 11.24
CA VAL A 204 -12.88 -7.04 10.59
C VAL A 204 -11.42 -7.22 11.01
N VAL A 205 -11.14 -7.46 12.29
CA VAL A 205 -9.79 -7.80 12.79
C VAL A 205 -9.24 -9.02 12.07
N PHE A 206 -10.03 -10.08 11.98
CA PHE A 206 -9.62 -11.31 11.30
C PHE A 206 -9.35 -11.08 9.80
N SER A 207 -10.19 -10.28 9.15
CA SER A 207 -9.99 -9.89 7.74
C SER A 207 -8.68 -9.12 7.55
N PHE A 208 -8.36 -8.17 8.43
CA PHE A 208 -7.07 -7.46 8.39
C PHE A 208 -5.89 -8.43 8.54
N VAL A 209 -5.97 -9.40 9.45
CA VAL A 209 -4.92 -10.42 9.62
C VAL A 209 -4.72 -11.21 8.33
N LEU A 210 -5.81 -11.70 7.72
CA LEU A 210 -5.74 -12.47 6.49
C LEU A 210 -5.18 -11.65 5.33
N VAL A 211 -5.70 -10.43 5.12
CA VAL A 211 -5.23 -9.55 4.04
C VAL A 211 -3.75 -9.24 4.24
N THR A 212 -3.31 -8.89 5.45
CA THR A 212 -1.90 -8.62 5.75
C THR A 212 -1.02 -9.85 5.48
N MET A 213 -1.49 -11.04 5.84
CA MET A 213 -0.75 -12.27 5.63
C MET A 213 -0.56 -12.56 4.13
N PHE A 214 -1.62 -12.41 3.33
CA PHE A 214 -1.55 -12.65 1.89
C PHE A 214 -0.76 -11.56 1.16
N ASP A 215 -1.00 -10.31 1.46
CA ASP A 215 -0.30 -9.17 0.85
C ASP A 215 1.21 -9.23 1.11
N THR A 216 1.61 -9.39 2.38
CA THR A 216 3.03 -9.48 2.74
C THR A 216 3.70 -10.70 2.11
N THR A 217 3.01 -11.84 2.05
CA THR A 217 3.58 -13.05 1.46
C THR A 217 3.70 -12.91 -0.05
N GLY A 218 2.66 -12.43 -0.71
CA GLY A 218 2.65 -12.25 -2.18
C GLY A 218 3.72 -11.26 -2.65
N THR A 219 3.80 -10.11 -2.00
CA THR A 219 4.80 -9.08 -2.34
C THR A 219 6.23 -9.53 -2.07
N MET A 220 6.48 -10.17 -0.93
CA MET A 220 7.81 -10.68 -0.60
C MET A 220 8.28 -11.75 -1.58
N VAL A 221 7.39 -12.68 -1.96
CA VAL A 221 7.71 -13.70 -2.97
C VAL A 221 8.02 -13.04 -4.30
N ALA A 222 7.14 -12.18 -4.81
CA ALA A 222 7.30 -11.53 -6.09
C ALA A 222 8.59 -10.68 -6.18
N VAL A 223 8.85 -9.86 -5.16
CA VAL A 223 10.05 -9.00 -5.13
C VAL A 223 11.33 -9.84 -5.00
N SER A 224 11.31 -10.89 -4.17
CA SER A 224 12.49 -11.73 -3.98
C SER A 224 12.84 -12.55 -5.23
N GLU A 225 11.83 -13.01 -5.97
CA GLU A 225 12.04 -13.69 -7.26
C GLU A 225 12.61 -12.73 -8.31
N GLN A 226 12.05 -11.53 -8.44
CA GLN A 226 12.54 -10.52 -9.38
C GLN A 226 13.94 -10.01 -9.04
N ALA A 227 14.28 -9.92 -7.75
CA ALA A 227 15.59 -9.51 -7.28
C ALA A 227 16.64 -10.65 -7.34
N GLY A 228 16.26 -11.86 -7.78
CA GLY A 228 17.15 -13.02 -7.81
C GLY A 228 17.61 -13.49 -6.42
N LEU A 229 16.90 -13.10 -5.37
CA LEU A 229 17.16 -13.47 -3.97
C LEU A 229 16.55 -14.84 -3.61
N ALA A 230 15.58 -15.30 -4.38
CA ALA A 230 15.00 -16.63 -4.29
C ALA A 230 15.62 -17.55 -5.34
N LYS A 231 16.10 -18.72 -4.93
CA LYS A 231 16.56 -19.79 -5.84
C LYS A 231 15.67 -21.01 -5.62
N ASP A 232 15.05 -21.49 -6.71
CA ASP A 232 14.21 -22.71 -6.73
C ASP A 232 13.07 -22.71 -5.68
N GLY A 233 12.45 -21.54 -5.45
CA GLY A 233 11.39 -21.38 -4.44
C GLY A 233 11.90 -21.40 -2.99
N HIS A 234 13.20 -21.49 -2.78
CA HIS A 234 13.81 -21.40 -1.45
C HIS A 234 14.28 -19.97 -1.17
N PHE A 235 13.74 -19.40 -0.09
CA PHE A 235 14.17 -18.11 0.44
C PHE A 235 15.26 -18.32 1.48
N PRO A 236 16.52 -17.95 1.20
CA PRO A 236 17.54 -17.96 2.25
C PRO A 236 17.08 -17.01 3.37
N ARG A 237 17.11 -17.47 4.62
CA ARG A 237 16.68 -16.70 5.81
C ARG A 237 15.20 -16.30 5.84
N ALA A 238 14.31 -17.00 5.15
CA ALA A 238 12.86 -16.75 5.13
C ALA A 238 12.27 -16.49 6.52
N LYS A 239 12.69 -17.27 7.54
CA LYS A 239 12.22 -17.12 8.91
C LYS A 239 12.50 -15.74 9.51
N ARG A 240 13.61 -15.08 9.15
CA ARG A 240 13.95 -13.74 9.63
C ARG A 240 13.28 -12.63 8.82
N ALA A 241 13.08 -12.87 7.53
CA ALA A 241 12.47 -11.90 6.63
C ALA A 241 10.94 -11.82 6.79
N PHE A 242 10.33 -12.91 7.26
CA PHE A 242 8.90 -12.99 7.50
C PHE A 242 8.49 -12.75 8.96
N LEU A 243 9.42 -12.50 9.87
CA LEU A 243 9.18 -12.07 11.24
C LEU A 243 8.94 -10.56 11.30
#